data_6c7615384d2aba5ec6833f14aaee96fd
#
_entry.id   6c7615384d2aba5ec6833f14aaee96fd
#
_cell.length_a   1.000
_cell.length_b   1.000
_cell.length_c   1.000
_cell.angle_alpha   90.00
_cell.angle_beta   90.00
_cell.angle_gamma   90.00
#
_symmetry.space_group_name_H-M   'P 1'
#
loop_
_entity.id
_entity.type
_entity.pdbx_description
1 polymer ?
#
loop_
_entity_poly.entity_id
_entity_poly.type
_entity_poly.pdbx_seq_one_letter_code
_entity_poly.pdbx_strand_id
1 'polypeptide(L)'
;MIEQTHPVSSDPVVQVRNLCKSFGYLQAVDGISFDLHEGEFLSIFGPNGAGKTTLIRILSGLTRPSSGSAMVAGFDVLSGDTRLRREIGVISHATCLYPDLSALENLLFYAKMYGLDDPEGRASRAIDEVGLAPRRYDRVRTFSRGMQQRLTIARATLHDPSVLFLDEPFTGLDLQATNVLKSHLRELHTERRTIIMTTHDIACGLEMCDRVAIQNRGRWVSVEPVDRIDRDRFETLYTEMLG
;
A
#
# COMPACT_ATOMS: atom_id res chain seq x y z
N MET A 1 -29.39 -0.45 21.91
CA MET A 1 -28.49 -0.82 20.80
C MET A 1 -27.19 -1.25 21.44
N ILE A 2 -26.86 -2.51 21.38
CA ILE A 2 -25.65 -3.05 21.99
C ILE A 2 -24.60 -2.96 20.89
N GLU A 3 -23.59 -2.08 21.07
CA GLU A 3 -22.39 -2.07 20.27
C GLU A 3 -21.73 -3.45 20.35
N GLN A 4 -21.76 -4.17 19.28
CA GLN A 4 -20.95 -5.38 19.13
C GLN A 4 -19.49 -4.95 18.98
N THR A 5 -18.78 -4.84 20.08
CA THR A 5 -17.31 -4.82 20.09
C THR A 5 -16.85 -6.20 19.63
N HIS A 6 -16.54 -6.34 18.33
CA HIS A 6 -15.79 -7.49 17.86
C HIS A 6 -14.43 -7.49 18.59
N PRO A 7 -14.02 -8.61 19.18
CA PRO A 7 -12.70 -8.68 19.81
C PRO A 7 -11.65 -8.44 18.70
N VAL A 8 -10.79 -7.47 18.94
CA VAL A 8 -9.58 -7.25 18.12
C VAL A 8 -8.80 -8.56 18.17
N SER A 9 -8.60 -9.21 17.03
CA SER A 9 -7.76 -10.40 16.95
C SER A 9 -6.39 -10.05 17.52
N SER A 10 -5.93 -10.81 18.52
CA SER A 10 -4.61 -10.61 19.13
C SER A 10 -3.47 -10.88 18.16
N ASP A 11 -3.75 -11.59 17.08
CA ASP A 11 -2.75 -12.00 16.10
C ASP A 11 -2.53 -10.89 15.06
N PRO A 12 -1.27 -10.58 14.72
CA PRO A 12 -0.96 -9.58 13.72
C PRO A 12 -1.39 -10.02 12.32
N VAL A 13 -1.95 -9.09 11.55
CA VAL A 13 -2.41 -9.33 10.17
C VAL A 13 -1.23 -9.41 9.19
N VAL A 14 -0.11 -8.74 9.49
CA VAL A 14 1.16 -8.91 8.77
C VAL A 14 2.23 -9.33 9.77
N GLN A 15 2.88 -10.46 9.51
CA GLN A 15 3.97 -10.99 10.32
C GLN A 15 5.19 -11.22 9.43
N VAL A 16 6.32 -10.62 9.78
CA VAL A 16 7.57 -10.75 9.05
C VAL A 16 8.67 -11.20 9.98
N ARG A 17 9.42 -12.25 9.59
CA ARG A 17 10.46 -12.87 10.43
C ARG A 17 11.75 -13.06 9.64
N ASN A 18 12.79 -12.32 10.02
CA ASN A 18 14.14 -12.39 9.46
C ASN A 18 14.17 -12.40 7.93
N LEU A 19 13.32 -11.56 7.33
CA LEU A 19 13.12 -11.52 5.89
C LEU A 19 14.35 -10.98 5.18
N CYS A 20 14.85 -11.74 4.19
CA CYS A 20 16.01 -11.34 3.39
C CYS A 20 15.73 -11.45 1.90
N LYS A 21 16.33 -10.56 1.10
CA LYS A 21 16.32 -10.64 -0.36
C LYS A 21 17.62 -10.13 -0.95
N SER A 22 18.29 -11.01 -1.70
CA SER A 22 19.49 -10.68 -2.46
C SER A 22 19.22 -10.76 -3.96
N PHE A 23 19.85 -9.88 -4.73
CA PHE A 23 19.96 -9.93 -6.18
C PHE A 23 21.46 -9.93 -6.54
N GLY A 24 22.00 -11.12 -6.80
CA GLY A 24 23.43 -11.30 -6.88
C GLY A 24 24.14 -10.86 -5.60
N TYR A 25 25.03 -9.90 -5.68
CA TYR A 25 25.75 -9.35 -4.52
C TYR A 25 24.99 -8.26 -3.75
N LEU A 26 23.88 -7.76 -4.30
CA LEU A 26 23.11 -6.72 -3.66
C LEU A 26 22.12 -7.31 -2.67
N GLN A 27 22.28 -6.97 -1.38
CA GLN A 27 21.33 -7.30 -0.32
C GLN A 27 20.26 -6.21 -0.26
N ALA A 28 19.11 -6.44 -0.91
CA ALA A 28 18.04 -5.45 -0.98
C ALA A 28 17.14 -5.43 0.27
N VAL A 29 16.98 -6.58 0.94
CA VAL A 29 16.31 -6.71 2.25
C VAL A 29 17.17 -7.61 3.10
N ASP A 30 17.44 -7.22 4.34
CA ASP A 30 18.43 -7.86 5.20
C ASP A 30 17.94 -7.97 6.65
N GLY A 31 17.37 -9.14 6.99
CA GLY A 31 16.94 -9.47 8.34
C GLY A 31 15.76 -8.68 8.88
N ILE A 32 14.87 -8.21 8.01
CA ILE A 32 13.69 -7.43 8.42
C ILE A 32 12.71 -8.31 9.19
N SER A 33 12.28 -7.82 10.38
CA SER A 33 11.25 -8.45 11.21
C SER A 33 10.34 -7.38 11.79
N PHE A 34 9.02 -7.59 11.71
CA PHE A 34 8.01 -6.74 12.33
C PHE A 34 6.65 -7.43 12.32
N ASP A 35 5.76 -6.92 13.17
CA ASP A 35 4.35 -7.26 13.21
C ASP A 35 3.52 -6.00 12.98
N LEU A 36 2.38 -6.15 12.29
CA LEU A 36 1.40 -5.11 12.07
C LEU A 36 0.01 -5.68 12.35
N HIS A 37 -0.75 -4.98 13.19
CA HIS A 37 -2.10 -5.41 13.57
C HIS A 37 -3.15 -4.82 12.63
N GLU A 38 -4.35 -5.39 12.70
CA GLU A 38 -5.48 -4.92 11.92
C GLU A 38 -5.76 -3.43 12.15
N GLY A 39 -5.91 -2.67 11.07
CA GLY A 39 -6.18 -1.24 11.11
C GLY A 39 -4.96 -0.36 11.38
N GLU A 40 -3.74 -0.92 11.56
CA GLU A 40 -2.53 -0.10 11.68
C GLU A 40 -2.05 0.42 10.32
N PHE A 41 -1.54 1.66 10.32
CA PHE A 41 -0.90 2.29 9.17
C PHE A 41 0.60 2.46 9.42
N LEU A 42 1.43 1.72 8.70
CA LEU A 42 2.90 1.80 8.74
C LEU A 42 3.43 2.62 7.56
N SER A 43 4.11 3.74 7.83
CA SER A 43 4.90 4.48 6.83
C SER A 43 6.38 4.08 6.89
N ILE A 44 6.92 3.67 5.74
CA ILE A 44 8.32 3.25 5.59
C ILE A 44 9.07 4.32 4.82
N PHE A 45 10.00 4.99 5.50
CA PHE A 45 10.91 5.98 4.93
C PHE A 45 12.26 5.35 4.60
N GLY A 46 13.00 5.99 3.74
CA GLY A 46 14.37 5.59 3.38
C GLY A 46 14.79 6.15 2.03
N PRO A 47 16.11 6.21 1.77
CA PRO A 47 16.64 6.71 0.50
C PRO A 47 16.28 5.79 -0.67
N ASN A 48 16.53 6.27 -1.89
CA ASN A 48 16.44 5.43 -3.07
C ASN A 48 17.45 4.28 -2.94
N GLY A 49 17.00 3.07 -3.29
CA GLY A 49 17.82 1.87 -3.12
C GLY A 49 17.83 1.28 -1.71
N ALA A 50 17.12 1.83 -0.72
CA ALA A 50 17.04 1.28 0.62
C ALA A 50 16.38 -0.10 0.71
N GLY A 51 15.66 -0.53 -0.34
CA GLY A 51 14.97 -1.83 -0.38
C GLY A 51 13.45 -1.76 -0.17
N LYS A 52 12.86 -0.57 -0.03
CA LYS A 52 11.43 -0.35 0.25
C LYS A 52 10.51 -1.04 -0.75
N THR A 53 10.69 -0.75 -2.05
CA THR A 53 9.93 -1.40 -3.13
C THR A 53 10.11 -2.92 -3.13
N THR A 54 11.31 -3.41 -2.81
CA THR A 54 11.57 -4.86 -2.72
C THR A 54 10.78 -5.49 -1.59
N LEU A 55 10.72 -4.83 -0.43
CA LEU A 55 9.92 -5.29 0.72
C LEU A 55 8.44 -5.36 0.33
N ILE A 56 7.85 -4.29 -0.23
CA ILE A 56 6.46 -4.28 -0.73
C ILE A 56 6.22 -5.43 -1.71
N ARG A 57 7.13 -5.66 -2.67
CA ARG A 57 6.98 -6.74 -3.67
C ARG A 57 7.03 -8.14 -3.04
N ILE A 58 7.77 -8.33 -1.96
CA ILE A 58 7.78 -9.61 -1.24
C ILE A 58 6.46 -9.80 -0.50
N LEU A 59 6.02 -8.80 0.28
CA LEU A 59 4.80 -8.87 1.07
C LEU A 59 3.56 -9.04 0.20
N SER A 60 3.56 -8.48 -1.01
CA SER A 60 2.48 -8.66 -2.00
C SER A 60 2.59 -9.96 -2.83
N GLY A 61 3.56 -10.84 -2.53
CA GLY A 61 3.75 -12.10 -3.25
C GLY A 61 4.29 -11.96 -4.68
N LEU A 62 4.72 -10.76 -5.09
CA LEU A 62 5.26 -10.49 -6.43
C LEU A 62 6.74 -10.90 -6.58
N THR A 63 7.45 -11.08 -5.47
CA THR A 63 8.86 -11.47 -5.45
C THR A 63 9.12 -12.45 -4.30
N ARG A 64 9.79 -13.55 -4.57
CA ARG A 64 10.17 -14.50 -3.53
C ARG A 64 11.34 -13.95 -2.69
N PRO A 65 11.29 -14.01 -1.34
CA PRO A 65 12.45 -13.74 -0.51
C PRO A 65 13.57 -14.76 -0.76
N SER A 66 14.79 -14.43 -0.35
CA SER A 66 15.93 -15.35 -0.36
C SER A 66 15.94 -16.25 0.89
N SER A 67 15.48 -15.70 2.04
CA SER A 67 15.28 -16.42 3.30
C SER A 67 14.32 -15.65 4.21
N GLY A 68 13.96 -16.26 5.34
CA GLY A 68 12.95 -15.72 6.25
C GLY A 68 11.53 -16.06 5.79
N SER A 69 10.54 -15.53 6.49
CA SER A 69 9.12 -15.76 6.20
C SER A 69 8.30 -14.50 6.34
N ALA A 70 7.18 -14.45 5.62
CA ALA A 70 6.17 -13.41 5.77
C ALA A 70 4.78 -14.02 5.62
N MET A 71 3.90 -13.64 6.56
CA MET A 71 2.48 -13.96 6.54
C MET A 71 1.70 -12.66 6.35
N VAL A 72 0.71 -12.65 5.48
CA VAL A 72 -0.19 -11.51 5.24
C VAL A 72 -1.63 -12.02 5.22
N ALA A 73 -2.48 -11.43 6.03
CA ALA A 73 -3.88 -11.84 6.19
C ALA A 73 -4.04 -13.36 6.44
N GLY A 74 -3.14 -13.97 7.21
CA GLY A 74 -3.13 -15.40 7.51
C GLY A 74 -2.56 -16.30 6.41
N PHE A 75 -2.06 -15.74 5.30
CA PHE A 75 -1.47 -16.50 4.19
C PHE A 75 0.04 -16.32 4.13
N ASP A 76 0.78 -17.41 3.97
CA ASP A 76 2.21 -17.35 3.63
C ASP A 76 2.37 -16.78 2.21
N VAL A 77 3.15 -15.71 2.08
CA VAL A 77 3.41 -15.06 0.79
C VAL A 77 4.10 -15.97 -0.23
N LEU A 78 4.71 -17.08 0.22
CA LEU A 78 5.35 -18.07 -0.63
C LEU A 78 4.43 -19.22 -1.05
N SER A 79 3.29 -19.40 -0.41
CA SER A 79 2.38 -20.52 -0.65
C SER A 79 1.85 -20.59 -2.09
N GLY A 80 1.83 -19.46 -2.80
CA GLY A 80 1.16 -19.36 -4.11
C GLY A 80 -0.37 -19.40 -4.00
N ASP A 81 -0.91 -19.29 -2.79
CA ASP A 81 -2.35 -19.30 -2.56
C ASP A 81 -3.00 -18.07 -3.20
N THR A 82 -3.94 -18.32 -4.10
CA THR A 82 -4.65 -17.25 -4.80
C THR A 82 -5.55 -16.43 -3.88
N ARG A 83 -5.93 -16.95 -2.72
CA ARG A 83 -6.72 -16.24 -1.72
C ARG A 83 -5.98 -15.04 -1.16
N LEU A 84 -4.64 -15.10 -1.02
CA LEU A 84 -3.83 -13.95 -0.65
C LEU A 84 -4.13 -12.73 -1.52
N ARG A 85 -4.30 -12.93 -2.84
CA ARG A 85 -4.56 -11.83 -3.78
C ARG A 85 -5.91 -11.15 -3.58
N ARG A 86 -6.86 -11.83 -2.92
CA ARG A 86 -8.15 -11.24 -2.55
C ARG A 86 -8.08 -10.39 -1.30
N GLU A 87 -7.09 -10.68 -0.46
CA GLU A 87 -6.87 -9.95 0.80
C GLU A 87 -5.99 -8.72 0.63
N ILE A 88 -5.31 -8.57 -0.51
CA ILE A 88 -4.34 -7.48 -0.70
C ILE A 88 -4.70 -6.58 -1.87
N GLY A 89 -4.59 -5.26 -1.65
CA GLY A 89 -4.54 -4.25 -2.70
C GLY A 89 -3.13 -3.70 -2.86
N VAL A 90 -2.70 -3.49 -4.12
CA VAL A 90 -1.34 -2.99 -4.39
C VAL A 90 -1.41 -1.78 -5.30
N ILE A 91 -0.80 -0.68 -4.85
CA ILE A 91 -0.54 0.53 -5.63
C ILE A 91 0.98 0.67 -5.75
N SER A 92 1.48 0.73 -6.96
CA SER A 92 2.91 0.83 -7.26
C SER A 92 3.14 1.85 -8.38
N HIS A 93 4.39 2.09 -8.74
CA HIS A 93 4.74 2.94 -9.90
C HIS A 93 4.03 2.52 -11.19
N ALA A 94 3.86 1.21 -11.40
CA ALA A 94 3.07 0.68 -12.50
C ALA A 94 1.58 0.74 -12.12
N THR A 95 0.80 1.54 -12.82
CA THR A 95 -0.65 1.68 -12.56
C THR A 95 -1.42 0.39 -12.81
N CYS A 96 -0.87 -0.51 -13.65
CA CYS A 96 -1.54 -1.71 -14.13
C CYS A 96 -2.90 -1.40 -14.79
N LEU A 97 -3.02 -0.21 -15.38
CA LEU A 97 -4.19 0.20 -16.15
C LEU A 97 -3.93 -0.03 -17.64
N TYR A 98 -4.98 -0.41 -18.35
CA TYR A 98 -4.97 -0.56 -19.81
C TYR A 98 -5.28 0.79 -20.45
N PRO A 99 -4.34 1.46 -21.12
CA PRO A 99 -4.52 2.84 -21.58
C PRO A 99 -5.57 3.00 -22.67
N ASP A 100 -5.82 1.97 -23.46
CA ASP A 100 -6.80 1.99 -24.55
C ASP A 100 -8.23 1.64 -24.11
N LEU A 101 -8.39 1.13 -22.89
CA LEU A 101 -9.70 0.92 -22.26
C LEU A 101 -10.15 2.18 -21.53
N SER A 102 -11.47 2.36 -21.41
CA SER A 102 -12.06 3.37 -20.54
C SER A 102 -11.83 3.06 -19.06
N ALA A 103 -12.11 4.01 -18.17
CA ALA A 103 -12.04 3.80 -16.74
C ALA A 103 -12.98 2.65 -16.32
N LEU A 104 -14.21 2.64 -16.83
CA LEU A 104 -15.18 1.58 -16.52
C LEU A 104 -14.72 0.21 -17.02
N GLU A 105 -14.25 0.12 -18.26
CA GLU A 105 -13.76 -1.14 -18.84
C GLU A 105 -12.54 -1.68 -18.07
N ASN A 106 -11.64 -0.80 -17.59
CA ASN A 106 -10.54 -1.18 -16.74
C ASN A 106 -11.03 -1.84 -15.45
N LEU A 107 -11.91 -1.17 -14.69
CA LEU A 107 -12.39 -1.73 -13.42
C LEU A 107 -13.27 -2.95 -13.63
N LEU A 108 -14.08 -3.00 -14.69
CA LEU A 108 -14.88 -4.16 -15.03
C LEU A 108 -14.01 -5.39 -15.34
N PHE A 109 -12.88 -5.20 -16.03
CA PHE A 109 -11.90 -6.26 -16.27
C PHE A 109 -11.41 -6.86 -14.95
N TYR A 110 -10.99 -6.01 -13.99
CA TYR A 110 -10.51 -6.46 -12.69
C TYR A 110 -11.62 -7.07 -11.83
N ALA A 111 -12.81 -6.50 -11.83
CA ALA A 111 -13.96 -7.04 -11.10
C ALA A 111 -14.29 -8.48 -11.55
N LYS A 112 -14.28 -8.73 -12.86
CA LYS A 112 -14.48 -10.08 -13.43
C LYS A 112 -13.31 -11.00 -13.11
N MET A 113 -12.07 -10.51 -13.18
CA MET A 113 -10.88 -11.29 -12.84
C MET A 113 -10.87 -11.75 -11.38
N TYR A 114 -11.35 -10.90 -10.44
CA TYR A 114 -11.54 -11.25 -9.04
C TYR A 114 -12.78 -12.12 -8.78
N GLY A 115 -13.67 -12.30 -9.77
CA GLY A 115 -14.92 -13.03 -9.63
C GLY A 115 -15.89 -12.35 -8.66
N LEU A 116 -15.97 -11.01 -8.73
CA LEU A 116 -16.84 -10.24 -7.84
C LEU A 116 -18.29 -10.36 -8.27
N ASP A 117 -19.18 -10.44 -7.29
CA ASP A 117 -20.62 -10.30 -7.53
C ASP A 117 -20.94 -8.88 -7.99
N ASP A 118 -21.86 -8.69 -8.92
CA ASP A 118 -22.24 -7.42 -9.52
C ASP A 118 -21.01 -6.59 -10.01
N PRO A 119 -20.22 -7.14 -10.95
CA PRO A 119 -18.97 -6.51 -11.36
C PRO A 119 -19.18 -5.11 -11.98
N GLU A 120 -20.31 -4.88 -12.66
CA GLU A 120 -20.66 -3.61 -13.27
C GLU A 120 -21.02 -2.56 -12.22
N GLY A 121 -21.85 -2.91 -11.25
CA GLY A 121 -22.21 -2.03 -10.15
C GLY A 121 -21.01 -1.69 -9.27
N ARG A 122 -20.15 -2.68 -8.95
CA ARG A 122 -18.91 -2.44 -8.19
C ARG A 122 -17.94 -1.51 -8.94
N ALA A 123 -17.70 -1.76 -10.23
CA ALA A 123 -16.85 -0.90 -11.05
C ALA A 123 -17.38 0.54 -11.13
N SER A 124 -18.70 0.69 -11.28
CA SER A 124 -19.34 2.00 -11.32
C SER A 124 -19.19 2.75 -9.99
N ARG A 125 -19.48 2.11 -8.86
CA ARG A 125 -19.33 2.72 -7.52
C ARG A 125 -17.88 3.13 -7.25
N ALA A 126 -16.92 2.26 -7.52
CA ALA A 126 -15.50 2.56 -7.32
C ALA A 126 -15.01 3.77 -8.15
N ILE A 127 -15.57 3.99 -9.35
CA ILE A 127 -15.29 5.19 -10.16
C ILE A 127 -15.88 6.45 -9.50
N ASP A 128 -17.09 6.33 -8.95
CA ASP A 128 -17.77 7.45 -8.30
C ASP A 128 -17.04 7.87 -7.01
N GLU A 129 -16.62 6.91 -6.20
CA GLU A 129 -15.85 7.11 -4.96
C GLU A 129 -14.55 7.89 -5.20
N VAL A 130 -13.84 7.62 -6.30
CA VAL A 130 -12.60 8.34 -6.62
C VAL A 130 -12.84 9.63 -7.44
N GLY A 131 -14.12 10.06 -7.60
CA GLY A 131 -14.49 11.30 -8.28
C GLY A 131 -14.20 11.30 -9.79
N LEU A 132 -14.29 10.14 -10.45
CA LEU A 132 -14.07 9.97 -11.89
C LEU A 132 -15.38 9.72 -12.67
N ALA A 133 -16.56 9.86 -12.05
CA ALA A 133 -17.87 9.68 -12.69
C ALA A 133 -18.02 10.39 -14.04
N PRO A 134 -17.63 11.70 -14.19
CA PRO A 134 -17.77 12.40 -15.47
C PRO A 134 -16.88 11.85 -16.59
N ARG A 135 -15.86 11.07 -16.24
CA ARG A 135 -14.85 10.56 -17.17
C ARG A 135 -14.86 9.02 -17.28
N ARG A 136 -15.93 8.37 -16.79
CA ARG A 136 -16.00 6.89 -16.70
C ARG A 136 -15.87 6.19 -18.05
N TYR A 137 -16.31 6.81 -19.13
CA TYR A 137 -16.24 6.23 -20.48
C TYR A 137 -15.03 6.71 -21.29
N ASP A 138 -14.22 7.62 -20.73
CA ASP A 138 -13.03 8.12 -21.41
C ASP A 138 -11.87 7.13 -21.30
N ARG A 139 -11.08 7.03 -22.35
CA ARG A 139 -9.91 6.14 -22.38
C ARG A 139 -8.84 6.63 -21.41
N VAL A 140 -8.25 5.70 -20.65
CA VAL A 140 -7.25 6.01 -19.62
C VAL A 140 -6.02 6.75 -20.17
N ARG A 141 -5.65 6.56 -21.43
CA ARG A 141 -4.56 7.30 -22.07
C ARG A 141 -4.78 8.83 -22.13
N THR A 142 -6.04 9.29 -21.98
CA THR A 142 -6.38 10.72 -21.95
C THR A 142 -6.38 11.30 -20.53
N PHE A 143 -6.14 10.48 -19.52
CA PHE A 143 -6.17 10.87 -18.13
C PHE A 143 -4.88 11.60 -17.73
N SER A 144 -5.03 12.64 -16.90
CA SER A 144 -3.89 13.21 -16.18
C SER A 144 -3.31 12.17 -15.22
N ARG A 145 -2.07 12.39 -14.78
CA ARG A 145 -1.42 11.51 -13.80
C ARG A 145 -2.25 11.34 -12.53
N GLY A 146 -2.81 12.43 -12.00
CA GLY A 146 -3.71 12.38 -10.84
C GLY A 146 -4.99 11.57 -11.09
N MET A 147 -5.59 11.65 -12.29
CA MET A 147 -6.74 10.82 -12.66
C MET A 147 -6.35 9.34 -12.76
N GLN A 148 -5.19 9.02 -13.36
CA GLN A 148 -4.68 7.65 -13.40
C GLN A 148 -4.41 7.10 -12.01
N GLN A 149 -3.86 7.91 -11.10
CA GLN A 149 -3.61 7.51 -9.72
C GLN A 149 -4.92 7.21 -8.98
N ARG A 150 -5.94 8.06 -9.12
CA ARG A 150 -7.27 7.82 -8.54
C ARG A 150 -7.91 6.52 -9.07
N LEU A 151 -7.80 6.28 -10.36
CA LEU A 151 -8.29 5.03 -10.95
C LEU A 151 -7.49 3.81 -10.48
N THR A 152 -6.17 3.97 -10.22
CA THR A 152 -5.31 2.92 -9.64
C THR A 152 -5.75 2.56 -8.21
N ILE A 153 -6.17 3.57 -7.42
CA ILE A 153 -6.74 3.33 -6.09
C ILE A 153 -8.03 2.54 -6.21
N ALA A 154 -8.99 3.02 -7.04
CA ALA A 154 -10.25 2.32 -7.28
C ALA A 154 -10.02 0.85 -7.69
N ARG A 155 -9.02 0.59 -8.54
CA ARG A 155 -8.62 -0.76 -8.93
C ARG A 155 -8.09 -1.57 -7.74
N ALA A 156 -7.25 -0.97 -6.91
CA ALA A 156 -6.60 -1.66 -5.80
C ALA A 156 -7.57 -1.98 -4.66
N THR A 157 -8.65 -1.21 -4.52
CA THR A 157 -9.67 -1.38 -3.46
C THR A 157 -10.96 -2.07 -3.95
N LEU A 158 -11.09 -2.31 -5.24
CA LEU A 158 -12.31 -2.81 -5.90
C LEU A 158 -12.88 -4.11 -5.29
N HIS A 159 -11.99 -4.99 -4.81
CA HIS A 159 -12.31 -6.30 -4.24
C HIS A 159 -12.33 -6.30 -2.71
N ASP A 160 -12.30 -5.10 -2.10
CA ASP A 160 -12.39 -4.88 -0.65
C ASP A 160 -11.27 -5.58 0.15
N PRO A 161 -9.99 -5.31 -0.16
CA PRO A 161 -8.86 -5.97 0.50
C PRO A 161 -8.71 -5.53 1.96
N SER A 162 -8.28 -6.44 2.82
CA SER A 162 -7.96 -6.16 4.23
C SER A 162 -6.61 -5.45 4.41
N VAL A 163 -5.67 -5.64 3.48
CA VAL A 163 -4.32 -5.05 3.53
C VAL A 163 -4.00 -4.29 2.24
N LEU A 164 -3.49 -3.07 2.38
CA LEU A 164 -3.06 -2.23 1.27
C LEU A 164 -1.54 -2.00 1.30
N PHE A 165 -0.90 -2.25 0.18
CA PHE A 165 0.51 -1.95 -0.07
C PHE A 165 0.63 -0.78 -1.03
N LEU A 166 1.27 0.30 -0.61
CA LEU A 166 1.42 1.54 -1.36
C LEU A 166 2.91 1.84 -1.57
N ASP A 167 3.38 1.74 -2.81
CA ASP A 167 4.78 2.02 -3.13
C ASP A 167 4.90 3.40 -3.80
N GLU A 168 5.33 4.41 -3.02
CA GLU A 168 5.50 5.80 -3.42
C GLU A 168 4.24 6.42 -4.07
N PRO A 169 3.05 6.36 -3.41
CA PRO A 169 1.78 6.70 -4.05
C PRO A 169 1.62 8.18 -4.42
N PHE A 170 2.39 9.08 -3.80
CA PHE A 170 2.32 10.53 -4.02
C PHE A 170 3.27 11.03 -5.12
N THR A 171 4.18 10.18 -5.61
CA THR A 171 5.22 10.60 -6.54
C THR A 171 4.65 11.15 -7.85
N GLY A 172 4.98 12.42 -8.13
CA GLY A 172 4.59 13.15 -9.35
C GLY A 172 3.14 13.56 -9.41
N LEU A 173 2.45 13.62 -8.28
CA LEU A 173 1.15 14.26 -8.15
C LEU A 173 1.33 15.76 -7.86
N ASP A 174 0.40 16.56 -8.36
CA ASP A 174 0.26 17.94 -7.92
C ASP A 174 -0.40 18.01 -6.53
N LEU A 175 -0.43 19.20 -5.93
CA LEU A 175 -1.00 19.40 -4.59
C LEU A 175 -2.47 18.98 -4.51
N GLN A 176 -3.27 19.25 -5.54
CA GLN A 176 -4.68 18.89 -5.55
C GLN A 176 -4.87 17.36 -5.58
N ALA A 177 -4.15 16.67 -6.46
CA ALA A 177 -4.20 15.22 -6.55
C ALA A 177 -3.67 14.55 -5.26
N THR A 178 -2.63 15.11 -4.63
CA THR A 178 -2.10 14.68 -3.34
C THR A 178 -3.16 14.77 -2.24
N ASN A 179 -3.87 15.89 -2.14
CA ASN A 179 -4.92 16.07 -1.13
C ASN A 179 -6.09 15.09 -1.32
N VAL A 180 -6.51 14.87 -2.56
CA VAL A 180 -7.55 13.88 -2.88
C VAL A 180 -7.10 12.47 -2.48
N LEU A 181 -5.86 12.09 -2.81
CA LEU A 181 -5.31 10.79 -2.42
C LEU A 181 -5.25 10.63 -0.89
N LYS A 182 -4.79 11.67 -0.16
CA LYS A 182 -4.77 11.67 1.31
C LYS A 182 -6.16 11.43 1.91
N SER A 183 -7.20 12.11 1.39
CA SER A 183 -8.58 11.91 1.86
C SER A 183 -9.02 10.46 1.70
N HIS A 184 -8.79 9.86 0.53
CA HIS A 184 -9.15 8.46 0.30
C HIS A 184 -8.38 7.49 1.21
N LEU A 185 -7.08 7.70 1.42
CA LEU A 185 -6.30 6.84 2.29
C LEU A 185 -6.74 6.95 3.76
N ARG A 186 -7.16 8.15 4.22
CA ARG A 186 -7.76 8.33 5.55
C ARG A 186 -9.08 7.60 5.68
N GLU A 187 -9.96 7.67 4.69
CA GLU A 187 -11.23 6.92 4.67
C GLU A 187 -10.97 5.42 4.79
N LEU A 188 -10.05 4.88 3.97
CA LEU A 188 -9.67 3.47 3.99
C LEU A 188 -9.07 3.04 5.34
N HIS A 189 -8.28 3.90 5.98
CA HIS A 189 -7.72 3.66 7.31
C HIS A 189 -8.81 3.68 8.39
N THR A 190 -9.74 4.64 8.32
CA THR A 190 -10.89 4.71 9.25
C THR A 190 -11.79 3.48 9.16
N GLU A 191 -11.88 2.84 7.99
CA GLU A 191 -12.55 1.55 7.77
C GLU A 191 -11.74 0.34 8.29
N ARG A 192 -10.68 0.59 9.06
CA ARG A 192 -9.79 -0.40 9.69
C ARG A 192 -8.99 -1.25 8.71
N ARG A 193 -8.75 -0.78 7.50
CA ARG A 193 -7.80 -1.45 6.60
C ARG A 193 -6.37 -1.23 7.07
N THR A 194 -5.60 -2.30 7.05
CA THR A 194 -4.17 -2.24 7.38
C THR A 194 -3.40 -1.71 6.19
N ILE A 195 -2.55 -0.71 6.40
CA ILE A 195 -1.85 -0.02 5.31
C ILE A 195 -0.34 -0.06 5.55
N ILE A 196 0.42 -0.47 4.53
CA ILE A 196 1.88 -0.30 4.49
C ILE A 196 2.21 0.60 3.30
N MET A 197 2.79 1.75 3.58
CA MET A 197 3.16 2.74 2.58
C MET A 197 4.66 2.99 2.59
N THR A 198 5.29 2.97 1.42
CA THR A 198 6.63 3.52 1.27
C THR A 198 6.54 4.93 0.73
N THR A 199 7.35 5.83 1.25
CA THR A 199 7.41 7.21 0.76
C THR A 199 8.75 7.86 1.10
N HIS A 200 9.12 8.87 0.31
CA HIS A 200 10.18 9.82 0.63
C HIS A 200 9.61 11.20 1.02
N ASP A 201 8.29 11.38 0.91
CA ASP A 201 7.59 12.57 1.37
C ASP A 201 7.30 12.45 2.87
N ILE A 202 8.15 13.10 3.67
CA ILE A 202 8.10 13.05 5.14
C ILE A 202 6.79 13.60 5.65
N ALA A 203 6.34 14.75 5.13
CA ALA A 203 5.13 15.41 5.60
C ALA A 203 3.89 14.52 5.38
N CYS A 204 3.74 13.98 4.15
CA CYS A 204 2.63 13.09 3.82
C CYS A 204 2.66 11.79 4.65
N GLY A 205 3.86 11.22 4.82
CA GLY A 205 4.00 9.95 5.52
C GLY A 205 3.71 10.04 7.02
N LEU A 206 4.21 11.09 7.70
CA LEU A 206 3.98 11.31 9.14
C LEU A 206 2.54 11.74 9.47
N GLU A 207 1.86 12.38 8.53
CA GLU A 207 0.49 12.88 8.74
C GLU A 207 -0.53 11.74 8.86
N MET A 208 -0.25 10.59 8.25
CA MET A 208 -1.26 9.56 8.00
C MET A 208 -1.01 8.26 8.75
N CYS A 209 0.18 8.03 9.29
CA CYS A 209 0.55 6.75 9.87
C CYS A 209 0.41 6.70 11.40
N ASP A 210 0.26 5.50 11.93
CA ASP A 210 0.35 5.18 13.36
C ASP A 210 1.79 4.87 13.76
N ARG A 211 2.56 4.28 12.81
CA ARG A 211 3.94 3.86 13.03
C ARG A 211 4.83 4.28 11.87
N VAL A 212 6.05 4.62 12.22
CA VAL A 212 7.13 5.01 11.30
C VAL A 212 8.21 3.95 11.33
N ALA A 213 8.68 3.54 10.15
CA ALA A 213 9.89 2.75 9.99
C ALA A 213 10.88 3.48 9.08
N ILE A 214 12.16 3.47 9.43
CA ILE A 214 13.23 3.98 8.57
C ILE A 214 14.03 2.79 8.07
N GLN A 215 14.07 2.61 6.75
CA GLN A 215 14.83 1.57 6.08
C GLN A 215 16.08 2.15 5.40
N ASN A 216 17.24 1.57 5.69
CA ASN A 216 18.49 1.90 5.00
C ASN A 216 19.28 0.61 4.70
N ARG A 217 19.81 0.49 3.48
CA ARG A 217 20.61 -0.68 3.02
C ARG A 217 19.98 -2.03 3.36
N GLY A 218 18.65 -2.13 3.17
CA GLY A 218 17.89 -3.35 3.42
C GLY A 218 17.49 -3.62 4.86
N ARG A 219 17.92 -2.82 5.84
CA ARG A 219 17.68 -3.02 7.28
C ARG A 219 16.81 -1.94 7.89
N TRP A 220 16.14 -2.27 8.98
CA TRP A 220 15.54 -1.23 9.83
C TRP A 220 16.63 -0.46 10.57
N VAL A 221 16.55 0.87 10.48
CA VAL A 221 17.33 1.81 11.32
C VAL A 221 16.53 2.14 12.58
N SER A 222 15.22 2.39 12.41
CA SER A 222 14.27 2.66 13.49
C SER A 222 12.89 2.17 13.12
N VAL A 223 12.09 1.77 14.13
CA VAL A 223 10.65 1.48 14.00
C VAL A 223 9.99 2.01 15.27
N GLU A 224 9.20 3.07 15.15
CA GLU A 224 8.62 3.79 16.29
C GLU A 224 7.15 4.13 16.06
N PRO A 225 6.31 4.20 17.12
CA PRO A 225 5.00 4.83 17.04
C PRO A 225 5.13 6.32 16.67
N VAL A 226 4.21 6.83 15.85
CA VAL A 226 4.28 8.21 15.34
C VAL A 226 4.17 9.28 16.43
N ASP A 227 3.48 8.96 17.55
CA ASP A 227 3.33 9.84 18.72
C ASP A 227 4.64 10.06 19.49
N ARG A 228 5.65 9.21 19.28
CA ARG A 228 7.01 9.35 19.84
C ARG A 228 7.96 10.12 18.94
N ILE A 229 7.52 10.46 17.72
CA ILE A 229 8.33 11.16 16.74
C ILE A 229 8.21 12.68 16.97
N ASP A 230 9.33 13.34 17.20
CA ASP A 230 9.42 14.80 17.14
C ASP A 230 9.35 15.25 15.66
N ARG A 231 8.16 15.66 15.23
CA ARG A 231 7.89 16.01 13.82
C ARG A 231 8.76 17.14 13.30
N ASP A 232 9.07 18.13 14.14
CA ASP A 232 9.85 19.31 13.76
C ASP A 232 11.33 18.96 13.57
N ARG A 233 11.79 17.90 14.20
CA ARG A 233 13.16 17.39 14.11
C ARG A 233 13.32 16.18 13.21
N PHE A 234 12.22 15.59 12.74
CA PHE A 234 12.29 14.32 12.02
C PHE A 234 13.17 14.38 10.78
N GLU A 235 13.13 15.48 10.00
CA GLU A 235 13.98 15.64 8.82
C GLU A 235 15.47 15.63 9.18
N THR A 236 15.84 16.31 10.27
CA THR A 236 17.21 16.32 10.77
C THR A 236 17.65 14.93 11.24
N LEU A 237 16.82 14.29 12.09
CA LEU A 237 17.08 12.95 12.58
C LEU A 237 17.14 11.91 11.44
N TYR A 238 16.23 12.01 10.48
CA TYR A 238 16.22 11.17 9.29
C TYR A 238 17.52 11.31 8.50
N THR A 239 18.02 12.53 8.30
CA THR A 239 19.27 12.80 7.59
C THR A 239 20.47 12.24 8.38
N GLU A 240 20.52 12.44 9.70
CA GLU A 240 21.56 11.90 10.59
C GLU A 240 21.60 10.36 10.60
N MET A 241 20.42 9.72 10.59
CA MET A 241 20.30 8.24 10.58
C MET A 241 20.72 7.60 9.25
N LEU A 242 20.77 8.38 8.16
CA LEU A 242 21.14 7.90 6.82
C LEU A 242 22.61 8.16 6.45
N GLY A 243 23.31 9.05 7.15
CA GLY A 243 24.74 9.33 6.94
C GLY A 243 25.61 8.24 7.46
#